data_529a5344dbc4c21fe55076c09746e0da
#
_entry.id   529a5344dbc4c21fe55076c09746e0da
#
_cell.length_a   1.000
_cell.length_b   1.000
_cell.length_c   1.000
_cell.angle_alpha   90.00
_cell.angle_beta   90.00
_cell.angle_gamma   90.00
#
_symmetry.space_group_name_H-M   'P 1'
#
loop_
_entity.id
_entity.type
_entity.pdbx_description
1 polymer ?
#
loop_
_entity_poly.entity_id
_entity_poly.type
_entity_poly.pdbx_seq_one_letter_code
_entity_poly.pdbx_strand_id
1 'polypeptide(L)'
;MSNKMWGGRFSDKPDAIMEEINASIDFDRHLYRQDITASKAHAAMLAKQGIIGAKDAAAIARGLDAIFAEIEAGSFTFSRALEDIHMNIESRLSTLIGPAAGRLHTARSRNDQVATDFRLWVRDTIDSIDEALAAYQRALAEKALAHAATVMPGFTHLQTAQPVTFGHHLLAYVEMAARDRGRFKDARKRLNESPLGAAALAGTPYPIDRHMTAQTLGFDRPMANSLDAVSDRDFVLEVLAAASIAAVHLSRFAEEIVIWCSPLAGLVALSDKFTTGSSIMPQKRNPDAAELVRAKTGRIIGALQGLLIVMKGLPLAYQKDMQEDKEGAMDALAALSLAIAAMTGMVGDMVPDAARMRKAADDGYSTATDLADWLVTALKLPFREAHHVTGRIVARASADKMALHDVPLDALREIEPRITKDVHKVLNADSSVKSRMSYGGTAPKNVRREANKWLKVLTRKRD
;
A
#
# COMPACT_ATOMS: atom_id res chain seq x y z
N MET A 1 -7.56 -1.51 -41.17
CA MET A 1 -8.91 -2.00 -41.55
C MET A 1 -9.91 -1.24 -40.69
N SER A 2 -10.93 -0.61 -41.32
CA SER A 2 -11.95 0.10 -40.52
C SER A 2 -12.73 -0.87 -39.68
N ASN A 3 -13.01 -0.48 -38.42
CA ASN A 3 -13.78 -1.27 -37.47
C ASN A 3 -15.21 -1.52 -37.99
N LYS A 4 -15.46 -2.69 -38.58
CA LYS A 4 -16.78 -3.10 -39.11
C LYS A 4 -17.75 -3.56 -38.01
N MET A 5 -17.35 -3.54 -36.73
CA MET A 5 -18.17 -4.06 -35.65
C MET A 5 -19.35 -3.15 -35.27
N TRP A 6 -19.34 -1.87 -35.67
CA TRP A 6 -20.45 -0.92 -35.52
C TRP A 6 -21.40 -0.90 -36.73
N GLY A 7 -21.59 -2.02 -37.41
CA GLY A 7 -22.28 -2.11 -38.68
C GLY A 7 -23.73 -1.62 -38.70
N GLY A 8 -24.20 -1.30 -39.90
CA GLY A 8 -25.60 -1.13 -40.26
C GLY A 8 -26.14 0.31 -40.26
N ARG A 9 -25.82 1.15 -39.25
CA ARG A 9 -26.32 2.54 -39.17
C ARG A 9 -25.27 3.58 -39.60
N PHE A 10 -24.00 3.28 -39.40
CA PHE A 10 -22.92 4.22 -39.73
C PHE A 10 -22.38 3.99 -41.13
N SER A 11 -22.38 5.05 -41.94
CA SER A 11 -21.91 5.05 -43.33
C SER A 11 -20.44 5.43 -43.46
N ASP A 12 -19.94 6.23 -42.53
CA ASP A 12 -18.60 6.79 -42.56
C ASP A 12 -17.66 6.13 -41.56
N LYS A 13 -16.36 6.23 -41.81
CA LYS A 13 -15.33 5.82 -40.87
C LYS A 13 -15.17 6.89 -39.78
N PRO A 14 -14.82 6.52 -38.54
CA PRO A 14 -14.42 7.48 -37.53
C PRO A 14 -13.26 8.36 -38.00
N ASP A 15 -13.26 9.62 -37.58
CA ASP A 15 -12.11 10.51 -37.74
C ASP A 15 -10.90 9.99 -36.95
N ALA A 16 -9.69 10.26 -37.43
CA ALA A 16 -8.46 9.80 -36.76
C ALA A 16 -8.34 10.31 -35.31
N ILE A 17 -8.79 11.53 -35.05
CA ILE A 17 -8.78 12.06 -33.65
C ILE A 17 -9.82 11.34 -32.78
N MET A 18 -10.94 10.86 -33.37
CA MET A 18 -11.90 10.06 -32.63
C MET A 18 -11.35 8.67 -32.31
N GLU A 19 -10.59 8.06 -33.20
CA GLU A 19 -9.89 6.81 -32.93
C GLU A 19 -8.85 7.00 -31.81
N GLU A 20 -8.11 8.11 -31.83
CA GLU A 20 -7.08 8.43 -30.84
C GLU A 20 -7.66 8.67 -29.44
N ILE A 21 -8.68 9.51 -29.29
CA ILE A 21 -9.28 9.83 -28.00
C ILE A 21 -10.06 8.65 -27.39
N ASN A 22 -10.54 7.75 -28.25
CA ASN A 22 -11.36 6.61 -27.85
C ASN A 22 -10.53 5.39 -27.43
N ALA A 23 -9.26 5.30 -27.87
CA ALA A 23 -8.41 4.14 -27.63
C ALA A 23 -7.99 4.03 -26.18
N SER A 24 -8.23 2.85 -25.57
CA SER A 24 -7.85 2.52 -24.18
C SER A 24 -6.84 1.37 -24.12
N ILE A 25 -6.49 0.75 -25.24
CA ILE A 25 -5.62 -0.42 -25.29
C ILE A 25 -4.25 -0.22 -24.63
N ASP A 26 -3.74 1.01 -24.58
CA ASP A 26 -2.43 1.30 -24.00
C ASP A 26 -2.36 0.98 -22.51
N PHE A 27 -3.48 1.11 -21.78
CA PHE A 27 -3.58 0.77 -20.36
C PHE A 27 -4.47 -0.45 -20.08
N ASP A 28 -5.59 -0.64 -20.78
CA ASP A 28 -6.52 -1.74 -20.49
C ASP A 28 -6.01 -3.10 -20.97
N ARG A 29 -4.96 -3.16 -21.80
CA ARG A 29 -4.25 -4.40 -22.12
C ARG A 29 -3.85 -5.21 -20.87
N HIS A 30 -3.71 -4.57 -19.73
CA HIS A 30 -3.41 -5.23 -18.46
C HIS A 30 -4.57 -6.07 -17.91
N LEU A 31 -5.79 -5.94 -18.50
CA LEU A 31 -6.97 -6.74 -18.15
C LEU A 31 -7.09 -8.07 -18.91
N TYR A 32 -6.16 -8.39 -19.81
CA TYR A 32 -6.28 -9.57 -20.69
C TYR A 32 -6.54 -10.89 -19.94
N ARG A 33 -5.91 -11.07 -18.76
CA ARG A 33 -6.09 -12.28 -17.92
C ARG A 33 -7.52 -12.38 -17.40
N GLN A 34 -8.06 -11.27 -16.95
CA GLN A 34 -9.40 -11.18 -16.40
C GLN A 34 -10.44 -11.33 -17.49
N ASP A 35 -10.27 -10.66 -18.63
CA ASP A 35 -11.18 -10.78 -19.79
C ASP A 35 -11.25 -12.22 -20.32
N ILE A 36 -10.12 -12.87 -20.50
CA ILE A 36 -10.07 -14.27 -20.95
C ILE A 36 -10.74 -15.20 -19.92
N THR A 37 -10.46 -15.00 -18.64
CA THR A 37 -11.05 -15.82 -17.57
C THR A 37 -12.56 -15.63 -17.49
N ALA A 38 -13.04 -14.39 -17.50
CA ALA A 38 -14.46 -14.06 -17.46
C ALA A 38 -15.19 -14.54 -18.72
N SER A 39 -14.57 -14.37 -19.89
CA SER A 39 -15.10 -14.85 -21.18
C SER A 39 -15.25 -16.38 -21.22
N LYS A 40 -14.30 -17.13 -20.68
CA LYS A 40 -14.39 -18.60 -20.55
C LYS A 40 -15.53 -19.02 -19.63
N ALA A 41 -15.67 -18.34 -18.46
CA ALA A 41 -16.76 -18.61 -17.52
C ALA A 41 -18.13 -18.31 -18.15
N HIS A 42 -18.23 -17.21 -18.91
CA HIS A 42 -19.44 -16.84 -19.65
C HIS A 42 -19.80 -17.86 -20.73
N ALA A 43 -18.86 -18.28 -21.57
CA ALA A 43 -19.09 -19.29 -22.62
C ALA A 43 -19.52 -20.65 -22.02
N ALA A 44 -18.91 -21.06 -20.92
CA ALA A 44 -19.30 -22.30 -20.22
C ALA A 44 -20.72 -22.22 -19.67
N MET A 45 -21.12 -21.09 -19.09
CA MET A 45 -22.48 -20.85 -18.62
C MET A 45 -23.49 -20.85 -19.78
N LEU A 46 -23.19 -20.15 -20.90
CA LEU A 46 -24.07 -20.14 -22.06
C LEU A 46 -24.32 -21.55 -22.61
N ALA A 47 -23.29 -22.40 -22.67
CA ALA A 47 -23.46 -23.80 -23.10
C ALA A 47 -24.26 -24.63 -22.08
N LYS A 48 -24.03 -24.45 -20.78
CA LYS A 48 -24.77 -25.14 -19.72
C LYS A 48 -26.26 -24.80 -19.76
N GLN A 49 -26.59 -23.56 -20.08
CA GLN A 49 -27.96 -23.09 -20.23
C GLN A 49 -28.59 -23.40 -21.59
N GLY A 50 -27.85 -24.07 -22.49
CA GLY A 50 -28.33 -24.41 -23.82
C GLY A 50 -28.48 -23.24 -24.80
N ILE A 51 -27.88 -22.09 -24.46
CA ILE A 51 -27.94 -20.86 -25.29
C ILE A 51 -27.00 -20.96 -26.48
N ILE A 52 -25.83 -21.59 -26.30
CA ILE A 52 -24.91 -21.94 -27.38
C ILE A 52 -24.57 -23.42 -27.35
N GLY A 53 -24.09 -23.96 -28.49
CA GLY A 53 -23.70 -25.37 -28.57
C GLY A 53 -22.41 -25.66 -27.79
N ALA A 54 -22.34 -26.87 -27.21
CA ALA A 54 -21.14 -27.31 -26.47
C ALA A 54 -19.87 -27.32 -27.34
N LYS A 55 -19.98 -27.57 -28.66
CA LYS A 55 -18.86 -27.49 -29.61
C LYS A 55 -18.34 -26.06 -29.74
N ASP A 56 -19.24 -25.08 -29.81
CA ASP A 56 -18.87 -23.66 -29.90
C ASP A 56 -18.18 -23.19 -28.62
N ALA A 57 -18.73 -23.53 -27.46
CA ALA A 57 -18.13 -23.20 -26.17
C ALA A 57 -16.71 -23.80 -26.02
N ALA A 58 -16.53 -25.05 -26.43
CA ALA A 58 -15.22 -25.70 -26.43
C ALA A 58 -14.22 -25.04 -27.40
N ALA A 59 -14.69 -24.60 -28.59
CA ALA A 59 -13.87 -23.87 -29.54
C ALA A 59 -13.45 -22.49 -28.98
N ILE A 60 -14.41 -21.76 -28.38
CA ILE A 60 -14.16 -20.47 -27.72
C ILE A 60 -13.11 -20.64 -26.62
N ALA A 61 -13.26 -21.61 -25.73
CA ALA A 61 -12.32 -21.86 -24.64
C ALA A 61 -10.90 -22.13 -25.16
N ARG A 62 -10.74 -23.00 -26.16
CA ARG A 62 -9.43 -23.29 -26.78
C ARG A 62 -8.83 -22.06 -27.49
N GLY A 63 -9.66 -21.29 -28.18
CA GLY A 63 -9.21 -20.06 -28.85
C GLY A 63 -8.71 -19.01 -27.84
N LEU A 64 -9.42 -18.84 -26.72
CA LEU A 64 -9.02 -17.94 -25.64
C LEU A 64 -7.74 -18.43 -24.93
N ASP A 65 -7.55 -19.74 -24.74
CA ASP A 65 -6.29 -20.29 -24.22
C ASP A 65 -5.10 -20.04 -25.15
N ALA A 66 -5.31 -20.15 -26.45
CA ALA A 66 -4.28 -19.84 -27.44
C ALA A 66 -3.90 -18.34 -27.41
N ILE A 67 -4.90 -17.44 -27.33
CA ILE A 67 -4.67 -15.99 -27.21
C ILE A 67 -3.90 -15.67 -25.91
N PHE A 68 -4.29 -16.28 -24.80
CA PHE A 68 -3.57 -16.14 -23.53
C PHE A 68 -2.08 -16.50 -23.68
N ALA A 69 -1.80 -17.64 -24.32
CA ALA A 69 -0.42 -18.09 -24.57
C ALA A 69 0.35 -17.13 -25.49
N GLU A 70 -0.31 -16.58 -26.53
CA GLU A 70 0.29 -15.59 -27.43
C GLU A 70 0.68 -14.31 -26.68
N ILE A 71 -0.19 -13.82 -25.77
CA ILE A 71 0.09 -12.61 -24.97
C ILE A 71 1.25 -12.88 -23.99
N GLU A 72 1.23 -14.01 -23.28
CA GLU A 72 2.30 -14.38 -22.34
C GLU A 72 3.67 -14.55 -23.04
N ALA A 73 3.65 -15.08 -24.28
CA ALA A 73 4.87 -15.24 -25.07
C ALA A 73 5.34 -13.93 -25.74
N GLY A 74 4.58 -12.82 -25.61
CA GLY A 74 4.87 -11.54 -26.26
C GLY A 74 4.72 -11.57 -27.79
N SER A 75 4.02 -12.57 -28.33
CA SER A 75 3.78 -12.71 -29.78
C SER A 75 2.45 -12.11 -30.25
N PHE A 76 1.57 -11.74 -29.30
CA PHE A 76 0.31 -11.06 -29.62
C PHE A 76 0.55 -9.60 -29.98
N THR A 77 -0.05 -9.15 -31.09
CA THR A 77 0.05 -7.75 -31.51
C THR A 77 -1.23 -7.01 -31.15
N PHE A 78 -1.12 -6.04 -30.23
CA PHE A 78 -2.20 -5.14 -29.89
C PHE A 78 -2.36 -4.06 -30.97
N SER A 79 -3.62 -3.78 -31.33
CA SER A 79 -3.96 -2.77 -32.37
C SER A 79 -4.80 -1.65 -31.77
N ARG A 80 -4.33 -0.41 -31.82
CA ARG A 80 -5.10 0.79 -31.41
C ARG A 80 -6.38 0.97 -32.24
N ALA A 81 -6.37 0.56 -33.51
CA ALA A 81 -7.57 0.59 -34.35
C ALA A 81 -8.70 -0.34 -33.85
N LEU A 82 -8.40 -1.23 -32.90
CA LEU A 82 -9.37 -2.08 -32.23
C LEU A 82 -9.74 -1.55 -30.84
N GLU A 83 -9.50 -0.28 -30.56
CA GLU A 83 -9.93 0.49 -29.39
C GLU A 83 -9.44 -0.07 -28.05
N ASP A 84 -9.92 -1.24 -27.62
CA ASP A 84 -9.73 -1.82 -26.28
C ASP A 84 -9.21 -3.27 -26.32
N ILE A 85 -8.84 -3.81 -25.17
CA ILE A 85 -8.36 -5.19 -25.03
C ILE A 85 -9.43 -6.21 -25.46
N HIS A 86 -10.68 -5.93 -25.18
CA HIS A 86 -11.79 -6.82 -25.48
C HIS A 86 -11.97 -7.02 -26.97
N MET A 87 -11.93 -5.92 -27.75
CA MET A 87 -11.98 -6.00 -29.23
C MET A 87 -10.73 -6.64 -29.82
N ASN A 88 -9.56 -6.41 -29.24
CA ASN A 88 -8.33 -7.06 -29.67
C ASN A 88 -8.43 -8.58 -29.49
N ILE A 89 -8.89 -9.06 -28.33
CA ILE A 89 -9.11 -10.49 -28.05
C ILE A 89 -10.20 -11.06 -28.96
N GLU A 90 -11.35 -10.38 -29.10
CA GLU A 90 -12.48 -10.83 -29.91
C GLU A 90 -12.12 -10.95 -31.40
N SER A 91 -11.38 -9.98 -31.93
CA SER A 91 -10.88 -9.99 -33.32
C SER A 91 -9.92 -11.16 -33.56
N ARG A 92 -8.98 -11.39 -32.61
CA ARG A 92 -8.06 -12.53 -32.69
C ARG A 92 -8.79 -13.86 -32.58
N LEU A 93 -9.77 -13.96 -31.66
CA LEU A 93 -10.61 -15.14 -31.51
C LEU A 93 -11.34 -15.46 -32.81
N SER A 94 -11.92 -14.45 -33.48
CA SER A 94 -12.59 -14.62 -34.75
C SER A 94 -11.66 -15.16 -35.84
N THR A 95 -10.40 -14.72 -35.84
CA THR A 95 -9.36 -15.23 -36.75
C THR A 95 -9.04 -16.71 -36.49
N LEU A 96 -9.01 -17.14 -35.22
CA LEU A 96 -8.61 -18.48 -34.82
C LEU A 96 -9.74 -19.52 -35.02
N ILE A 97 -10.99 -19.17 -34.69
CA ILE A 97 -12.09 -20.14 -34.63
C ILE A 97 -13.29 -19.81 -35.56
N GLY A 98 -13.18 -18.73 -36.32
CA GLY A 98 -14.21 -18.34 -37.29
C GLY A 98 -15.56 -17.96 -36.63
N PRO A 99 -16.71 -18.34 -37.28
CA PRO A 99 -18.05 -17.87 -36.84
C PRO A 99 -18.44 -18.24 -35.41
N ALA A 100 -17.82 -19.23 -34.81
CA ALA A 100 -18.09 -19.61 -33.42
C ALA A 100 -17.72 -18.48 -32.43
N ALA A 101 -16.75 -17.63 -32.76
CA ALA A 101 -16.32 -16.49 -31.95
C ALA A 101 -17.47 -15.50 -31.70
N GLY A 102 -18.29 -15.20 -32.69
CA GLY A 102 -19.42 -14.28 -32.54
C GLY A 102 -20.49 -14.71 -31.53
N ARG A 103 -20.52 -15.99 -31.13
CA ARG A 103 -21.44 -16.51 -30.13
C ARG A 103 -21.04 -16.13 -28.69
N LEU A 104 -19.78 -15.77 -28.47
CA LEU A 104 -19.28 -15.35 -27.16
C LEU A 104 -19.97 -14.09 -26.62
N HIS A 105 -20.38 -13.18 -27.50
CA HIS A 105 -21.03 -11.93 -27.10
C HIS A 105 -22.53 -12.07 -26.79
N THR A 106 -23.12 -13.28 -26.94
CA THR A 106 -24.52 -13.54 -26.63
C THR A 106 -24.84 -13.24 -25.16
N ALA A 107 -25.90 -12.49 -24.89
CA ALA A 107 -26.36 -12.09 -23.56
C ALA A 107 -25.33 -11.26 -22.75
N ARG A 108 -24.37 -10.64 -23.39
CA ARG A 108 -23.32 -9.80 -22.78
C ARG A 108 -23.27 -8.43 -23.48
N SER A 109 -22.91 -7.41 -22.70
CA SER A 109 -22.54 -6.08 -23.19
C SER A 109 -21.08 -5.81 -22.88
N ARG A 110 -20.48 -4.83 -23.59
CA ARG A 110 -19.19 -4.28 -23.19
C ARG A 110 -19.24 -3.73 -21.77
N ASN A 111 -20.37 -3.18 -21.31
CA ASN A 111 -20.51 -2.57 -20.00
C ASN A 111 -20.31 -3.56 -18.85
N ASP A 112 -21.00 -4.72 -18.85
CA ASP A 112 -20.83 -5.72 -17.80
C ASP A 112 -19.53 -6.50 -17.93
N GLN A 113 -19.01 -6.66 -19.16
CA GLN A 113 -17.69 -7.26 -19.40
C GLN A 113 -16.59 -6.42 -18.76
N VAL A 114 -16.48 -5.13 -19.12
CA VAL A 114 -15.46 -4.22 -18.57
C VAL A 114 -15.55 -4.11 -17.04
N ALA A 115 -16.77 -3.96 -16.49
CA ALA A 115 -16.97 -3.88 -15.05
C ALA A 115 -16.50 -5.16 -14.33
N THR A 116 -16.73 -6.34 -14.90
CA THR A 116 -16.28 -7.63 -14.36
C THR A 116 -14.77 -7.74 -14.38
N ASP A 117 -14.15 -7.44 -15.50
CA ASP A 117 -12.72 -7.57 -15.70
C ASP A 117 -11.96 -6.61 -14.79
N PHE A 118 -12.45 -5.40 -14.66
CA PHE A 118 -11.82 -4.41 -13.78
C PHE A 118 -11.97 -4.77 -12.29
N ARG A 119 -13.13 -5.30 -11.86
CA ARG A 119 -13.28 -5.83 -10.49
C ARG A 119 -12.34 -6.99 -10.20
N LEU A 120 -12.20 -7.92 -11.14
CA LEU A 120 -11.26 -9.04 -11.02
C LEU A 120 -9.82 -8.53 -10.91
N TRP A 121 -9.43 -7.58 -11.76
CA TRP A 121 -8.10 -6.99 -11.73
C TRP A 121 -7.80 -6.25 -10.42
N VAL A 122 -8.74 -5.45 -9.93
CA VAL A 122 -8.59 -4.76 -8.64
C VAL A 122 -8.48 -5.76 -7.50
N ARG A 123 -9.27 -6.85 -7.53
CA ARG A 123 -9.21 -7.93 -6.54
C ARG A 123 -7.83 -8.58 -6.50
N ASP A 124 -7.32 -8.98 -7.66
CA ASP A 124 -6.00 -9.61 -7.78
C ASP A 124 -4.88 -8.66 -7.33
N THR A 125 -5.03 -7.38 -7.64
CA THR A 125 -4.08 -6.33 -7.21
C THR A 125 -4.10 -6.13 -5.70
N ILE A 126 -5.29 -6.12 -5.06
CA ILE A 126 -5.41 -6.06 -3.59
C ILE A 126 -4.70 -7.24 -2.95
N ASP A 127 -4.88 -8.46 -3.48
CA ASP A 127 -4.25 -9.66 -2.94
C ASP A 127 -2.72 -9.55 -3.02
N SER A 128 -2.18 -9.07 -4.14
CA SER A 128 -0.74 -8.82 -4.32
C SER A 128 -0.20 -7.73 -3.39
N ILE A 129 -0.95 -6.64 -3.18
CA ILE A 129 -0.58 -5.56 -2.25
C ILE A 129 -0.57 -6.06 -0.81
N ASP A 130 -1.56 -6.87 -0.38
CA ASP A 130 -1.58 -7.43 0.97
C ASP A 130 -0.39 -8.36 1.23
N GLU A 131 0.03 -9.15 0.24
CA GLU A 131 1.25 -9.97 0.31
C GLU A 131 2.51 -9.11 0.43
N ALA A 132 2.63 -8.05 -0.37
CA ALA A 132 3.75 -7.12 -0.31
C ALA A 132 3.80 -6.39 1.04
N LEU A 133 2.66 -5.92 1.57
CA LEU A 133 2.58 -5.31 2.90
C LEU A 133 2.92 -6.32 4.02
N ALA A 134 2.56 -7.59 3.87
CA ALA A 134 2.96 -8.63 4.82
C ALA A 134 4.48 -8.85 4.84
N ALA A 135 5.12 -8.81 3.67
CA ALA A 135 6.59 -8.88 3.56
C ALA A 135 7.25 -7.65 4.19
N TYR A 136 6.71 -6.47 3.95
CA TYR A 136 7.16 -5.22 4.58
C TYR A 136 7.04 -5.26 6.12
N GLN A 137 5.89 -5.70 6.64
CA GLN A 137 5.72 -5.89 8.09
C GLN A 137 6.71 -6.88 8.69
N ARG A 138 7.00 -7.97 7.97
CA ARG A 138 7.98 -8.97 8.40
C ARG A 138 9.37 -8.36 8.50
N ALA A 139 9.84 -7.65 7.47
CA ALA A 139 11.12 -6.98 7.47
C ALA A 139 11.26 -5.99 8.64
N LEU A 140 10.22 -5.20 8.90
CA LEU A 140 10.17 -4.29 10.05
C LEU A 140 10.24 -5.03 11.38
N ALA A 141 9.48 -6.12 11.54
CA ALA A 141 9.44 -6.88 12.80
C ALA A 141 10.76 -7.62 13.08
N GLU A 142 11.41 -8.15 12.05
CA GLU A 142 12.74 -8.78 12.14
C GLU A 142 13.80 -7.75 12.55
N LYS A 143 13.83 -6.59 11.91
CA LYS A 143 14.73 -5.49 12.26
C LYS A 143 14.44 -4.97 13.67
N ALA A 144 13.17 -4.84 14.05
CA ALA A 144 12.76 -4.43 15.40
C ALA A 144 13.21 -5.42 16.47
N LEU A 145 13.14 -6.71 16.20
CA LEU A 145 13.61 -7.76 17.11
C LEU A 145 15.12 -7.69 17.30
N ALA A 146 15.88 -7.52 16.21
CA ALA A 146 17.34 -7.39 16.24
C ALA A 146 17.79 -6.16 17.05
N HIS A 147 17.04 -5.07 16.95
CA HIS A 147 17.35 -3.80 17.59
C HIS A 147 16.42 -3.46 18.76
N ALA A 148 15.87 -4.46 19.43
CA ALA A 148 14.95 -4.28 20.55
C ALA A 148 15.53 -3.52 21.75
N ALA A 149 16.85 -3.47 21.88
CA ALA A 149 17.56 -2.78 22.95
C ALA A 149 18.46 -1.62 22.45
N THR A 150 18.49 -1.34 21.15
CA THR A 150 19.26 -0.23 20.59
C THR A 150 18.59 1.08 20.96
N VAL A 151 19.18 1.83 21.87
CA VAL A 151 18.66 3.12 22.34
C VAL A 151 18.82 4.18 21.26
N MET A 152 17.77 4.97 21.05
CA MET A 152 17.79 6.17 20.20
C MET A 152 16.97 7.30 20.84
N PRO A 153 17.19 8.56 20.46
CA PRO A 153 16.32 9.64 20.89
C PRO A 153 14.91 9.48 20.27
N GLY A 154 13.87 9.60 21.08
CA GLY A 154 12.53 9.86 20.60
C GLY A 154 12.38 11.35 20.35
N PHE A 155 11.67 11.73 19.29
CA PHE A 155 11.50 13.12 18.90
C PHE A 155 10.05 13.57 18.97
N THR A 156 9.85 14.80 19.43
CA THR A 156 8.64 15.59 19.19
C THR A 156 9.09 16.96 18.67
N HIS A 157 8.41 17.50 17.65
CA HIS A 157 8.81 18.76 17.01
C HIS A 157 10.27 18.73 16.47
N LEU A 158 10.78 17.56 16.11
CA LEU A 158 12.20 17.32 15.78
C LEU A 158 13.18 17.69 16.91
N GLN A 159 12.69 17.86 18.13
CA GLN A 159 13.51 18.04 19.34
C GLN A 159 13.60 16.73 20.11
N THR A 160 14.76 16.45 20.70
CA THR A 160 14.95 15.29 21.55
C THR A 160 13.98 15.34 22.73
N ALA A 161 13.18 14.28 22.88
CA ALA A 161 12.17 14.15 23.93
C ALA A 161 12.61 13.07 24.94
N GLN A 162 12.08 11.87 24.83
CA GLN A 162 12.41 10.75 25.71
C GLN A 162 13.18 9.66 24.95
N PRO A 163 14.06 8.89 25.61
CA PRO A 163 14.70 7.75 24.96
C PRO A 163 13.68 6.70 24.56
N VAL A 164 13.83 6.15 23.37
CA VAL A 164 13.11 4.98 22.88
C VAL A 164 14.11 3.93 22.40
N THR A 165 13.64 2.75 22.00
CA THR A 165 14.49 1.85 21.24
C THR A 165 14.19 1.93 19.75
N PHE A 166 15.19 1.72 18.91
CA PHE A 166 15.02 1.67 17.45
C PHE A 166 13.99 0.59 17.07
N GLY A 167 14.02 -0.55 17.75
CA GLY A 167 13.02 -1.60 17.56
C GLY A 167 11.59 -1.14 17.89
N HIS A 168 11.42 -0.35 18.95
CA HIS A 168 10.12 0.22 19.29
C HIS A 168 9.60 1.17 18.20
N HIS A 169 10.47 2.02 17.69
CA HIS A 169 10.14 2.95 16.60
C HIS A 169 9.66 2.20 15.35
N LEU A 170 10.39 1.14 14.95
CA LEU A 170 10.00 0.32 13.80
C LEU A 170 8.66 -0.40 13.99
N LEU A 171 8.35 -0.85 15.22
CA LEU A 171 7.06 -1.47 15.53
C LEU A 171 5.86 -0.53 15.32
N ALA A 172 6.05 0.79 15.42
CA ALA A 172 4.99 1.73 15.07
C ALA A 172 4.57 1.61 13.60
N TYR A 173 5.52 1.40 12.69
CA TYR A 173 5.25 1.17 11.27
C TYR A 173 4.68 -0.24 11.00
N VAL A 174 5.03 -1.24 11.80
CA VAL A 174 4.35 -2.56 11.75
C VAL A 174 2.86 -2.41 12.05
N GLU A 175 2.49 -1.61 13.06
CA GLU A 175 1.09 -1.35 13.41
C GLU A 175 0.36 -0.54 12.34
N MET A 176 1.03 0.42 11.69
CA MET A 176 0.46 1.18 10.57
C MET A 176 0.16 0.24 9.38
N ALA A 177 1.12 -0.57 8.97
CA ALA A 177 0.96 -1.52 7.88
C ALA A 177 -0.12 -2.58 8.18
N ALA A 178 -0.28 -3.00 9.44
CA ALA A 178 -1.37 -3.89 9.86
C ALA A 178 -2.74 -3.27 9.61
N ARG A 179 -2.91 -1.98 9.94
CA ARG A 179 -4.16 -1.25 9.67
C ARG A 179 -4.41 -1.06 8.18
N ASP A 180 -3.35 -0.85 7.39
CA ASP A 180 -3.46 -0.73 5.94
C ASP A 180 -3.92 -2.05 5.31
N ARG A 181 -3.33 -3.18 5.71
CA ARG A 181 -3.79 -4.52 5.31
C ARG A 181 -5.26 -4.76 5.69
N GLY A 182 -5.70 -4.29 6.86
CA GLY A 182 -7.10 -4.34 7.27
C GLY A 182 -8.00 -3.60 6.27
N ARG A 183 -7.63 -2.37 5.87
CA ARG A 183 -8.39 -1.57 4.88
C ARG A 183 -8.50 -2.27 3.53
N PHE A 184 -7.40 -2.81 3.02
CA PHE A 184 -7.42 -3.57 1.76
C PHE A 184 -8.31 -4.81 1.84
N LYS A 185 -8.30 -5.54 2.96
CA LYS A 185 -9.19 -6.69 3.18
C LYS A 185 -10.66 -6.28 3.22
N ASP A 186 -10.98 -5.16 3.83
CA ASP A 186 -12.34 -4.64 3.89
C ASP A 186 -12.81 -4.19 2.50
N ALA A 187 -11.98 -3.50 1.72
CA ALA A 187 -12.25 -3.13 0.34
C ALA A 187 -12.46 -4.38 -0.53
N ARG A 188 -11.59 -5.40 -0.41
CA ARG A 188 -11.71 -6.67 -1.12
C ARG A 188 -13.02 -7.38 -0.86
N LYS A 189 -13.49 -7.35 0.39
CA LYS A 189 -14.76 -8.00 0.76
C LYS A 189 -15.95 -7.32 0.09
N ARG A 190 -15.99 -5.99 0.05
CA ARG A 190 -17.10 -5.25 -0.57
C ARG A 190 -17.08 -5.32 -2.10
N LEU A 191 -15.91 -5.33 -2.71
CA LEU A 191 -15.76 -5.47 -4.17
C LEU A 191 -16.20 -6.85 -4.69
N ASN A 192 -16.27 -7.91 -3.86
CA ASN A 192 -16.36 -9.30 -4.33
C ASN A 192 -17.77 -9.72 -4.77
N GLU A 193 -18.43 -8.89 -5.59
CA GLU A 193 -19.72 -9.17 -6.23
C GLU A 193 -19.60 -9.07 -7.76
N SER A 194 -20.23 -10.01 -8.49
CA SER A 194 -20.10 -10.13 -9.94
C SER A 194 -21.09 -9.24 -10.70
N PRO A 195 -20.63 -8.32 -11.57
CA PRO A 195 -21.52 -7.58 -12.47
C PRO A 195 -21.93 -8.38 -13.71
N LEU A 196 -21.22 -9.48 -14.06
CA LEU A 196 -21.45 -10.25 -15.29
C LEU A 196 -22.89 -10.76 -15.40
N GLY A 197 -23.48 -10.54 -16.57
CA GLY A 197 -24.89 -10.86 -16.84
C GLY A 197 -25.85 -9.69 -16.57
N ALA A 198 -25.34 -8.53 -16.16
CA ALA A 198 -26.12 -7.28 -16.12
C ALA A 198 -26.39 -6.72 -17.54
N ALA A 199 -25.70 -7.24 -18.54
CA ALA A 199 -25.70 -6.75 -19.92
C ALA A 199 -25.39 -5.24 -19.98
N ALA A 200 -26.10 -4.47 -20.82
CA ALA A 200 -25.83 -3.03 -20.93
C ALA A 200 -26.21 -2.25 -19.66
N LEU A 201 -27.36 -2.59 -19.03
CA LEU A 201 -27.90 -1.97 -17.82
C LEU A 201 -29.17 -2.64 -17.27
N ALA A 202 -29.94 -3.33 -18.11
CA ALA A 202 -31.29 -3.82 -17.79
C ALA A 202 -31.38 -5.34 -17.60
N GLY A 203 -30.24 -6.05 -17.64
CA GLY A 203 -30.22 -7.51 -17.70
C GLY A 203 -30.50 -8.01 -19.12
N THR A 204 -30.90 -9.26 -19.26
CA THR A 204 -31.09 -9.93 -20.55
C THR A 204 -32.30 -10.86 -20.50
N PRO A 205 -33.03 -11.08 -21.63
CA PRO A 205 -34.13 -12.03 -21.69
C PRO A 205 -33.64 -13.50 -21.80
N TYR A 206 -32.34 -13.75 -21.99
CA TYR A 206 -31.79 -15.10 -22.02
C TYR A 206 -31.80 -15.71 -20.63
N PRO A 207 -32.04 -17.05 -20.51
CA PRO A 207 -32.03 -17.74 -19.22
C PRO A 207 -30.62 -18.02 -18.71
N ILE A 208 -29.82 -16.95 -18.54
CA ILE A 208 -28.45 -17.04 -18.02
C ILE A 208 -28.42 -17.37 -16.54
N ASP A 209 -27.35 -18.02 -16.09
CA ASP A 209 -27.08 -18.31 -14.68
C ASP A 209 -25.95 -17.45 -14.15
N ARG A 210 -26.30 -16.30 -13.56
CA ARG A 210 -25.37 -15.36 -12.96
C ARG A 210 -24.67 -15.89 -11.70
N HIS A 211 -25.32 -16.84 -10.97
CA HIS A 211 -24.71 -17.50 -9.83
C HIS A 211 -23.58 -18.45 -10.24
N MET A 212 -23.79 -19.20 -11.32
CA MET A 212 -22.76 -20.05 -11.89
C MET A 212 -21.51 -19.24 -12.31
N THR A 213 -21.69 -18.14 -13.03
CA THR A 213 -20.54 -17.30 -13.44
C THR A 213 -19.85 -16.64 -12.25
N ALA A 214 -20.59 -16.12 -11.27
CA ALA A 214 -20.04 -15.55 -10.05
C ALA A 214 -19.19 -16.56 -9.28
N GLN A 215 -19.73 -17.78 -9.06
CA GLN A 215 -19.00 -18.85 -8.38
C GLN A 215 -17.74 -19.28 -9.14
N THR A 216 -17.82 -19.43 -10.47
CA THR A 216 -16.67 -19.80 -11.32
C THR A 216 -15.55 -18.77 -11.24
N LEU A 217 -15.90 -17.49 -11.12
CA LEU A 217 -14.96 -16.37 -11.01
C LEU A 217 -14.53 -16.04 -9.56
N GLY A 218 -15.02 -16.82 -8.57
CA GLY A 218 -14.68 -16.63 -7.16
C GLY A 218 -15.29 -15.39 -6.53
N PHE A 219 -16.40 -14.88 -7.09
CA PHE A 219 -17.21 -13.85 -6.43
C PHE A 219 -18.17 -14.50 -5.43
N ASP A 220 -18.53 -13.75 -4.39
CA ASP A 220 -19.46 -14.22 -3.36
C ASP A 220 -20.88 -14.41 -3.90
N ARG A 221 -21.29 -13.52 -4.80
CA ARG A 221 -22.63 -13.53 -5.45
C ARG A 221 -22.67 -12.61 -6.67
N PRO A 222 -23.69 -12.70 -7.53
CA PRO A 222 -23.96 -11.65 -8.52
C PRO A 222 -24.47 -10.37 -7.84
N MET A 223 -24.14 -9.21 -8.38
CA MET A 223 -24.72 -7.91 -7.96
C MET A 223 -26.23 -7.92 -8.16
N ALA A 224 -26.95 -7.40 -7.16
CA ALA A 224 -28.41 -7.52 -7.08
C ALA A 224 -29.17 -6.62 -8.06
N ASN A 225 -28.57 -5.52 -8.52
CA ASN A 225 -29.20 -4.58 -9.47
C ASN A 225 -28.31 -4.44 -10.71
N SER A 226 -28.88 -4.68 -11.90
CA SER A 226 -28.12 -4.66 -13.16
C SER A 226 -27.68 -3.27 -13.59
N LEU A 227 -28.41 -2.23 -13.19
CA LEU A 227 -28.07 -0.84 -13.51
C LEU A 227 -26.87 -0.39 -12.66
N ASP A 228 -26.90 -0.69 -11.37
CA ASP A 228 -25.79 -0.45 -10.44
C ASP A 228 -24.54 -1.25 -10.83
N ALA A 229 -24.71 -2.50 -11.25
CA ALA A 229 -23.63 -3.42 -11.61
C ALA A 229 -22.68 -2.88 -12.70
N VAL A 230 -23.18 -2.08 -13.63
CA VAL A 230 -22.40 -1.46 -14.71
C VAL A 230 -21.98 -0.01 -14.40
N SER A 231 -22.60 0.61 -13.37
CA SER A 231 -22.35 1.99 -12.97
C SER A 231 -21.34 2.12 -11.83
N ASP A 232 -21.33 1.17 -10.90
CA ASP A 232 -20.54 1.24 -9.69
C ASP A 232 -19.03 1.29 -9.96
N ARG A 233 -18.37 2.24 -9.28
CA ARG A 233 -16.91 2.39 -9.20
C ARG A 233 -16.44 2.58 -7.76
N ASP A 234 -17.30 2.34 -6.77
CA ASP A 234 -16.95 2.46 -5.35
C ASP A 234 -15.76 1.56 -5.01
N PHE A 235 -15.69 0.37 -5.61
CA PHE A 235 -14.58 -0.57 -5.40
C PHE A 235 -13.22 0.01 -5.81
N VAL A 236 -13.15 0.88 -6.82
CA VAL A 236 -11.92 1.57 -7.24
C VAL A 236 -11.62 2.73 -6.29
N LEU A 237 -12.64 3.54 -5.97
CA LEU A 237 -12.51 4.65 -5.03
C LEU A 237 -12.04 4.18 -3.66
N GLU A 238 -12.58 3.07 -3.17
CA GLU A 238 -12.23 2.50 -1.87
C GLU A 238 -10.79 1.97 -1.84
N VAL A 239 -10.36 1.26 -2.90
CA VAL A 239 -8.98 0.78 -2.96
C VAL A 239 -7.98 1.94 -3.10
N LEU A 240 -8.31 2.98 -3.87
CA LEU A 240 -7.48 4.18 -3.99
C LEU A 240 -7.41 4.97 -2.67
N ALA A 241 -8.50 5.00 -1.89
CA ALA A 241 -8.50 5.60 -0.56
C ALA A 241 -7.59 4.82 0.41
N ALA A 242 -7.67 3.48 0.42
CA ALA A 242 -6.78 2.62 1.19
C ALA A 242 -5.32 2.79 0.75
N ALA A 243 -5.06 2.84 -0.55
CA ALA A 243 -3.75 3.07 -1.15
C ALA A 243 -3.16 4.43 -0.75
N SER A 244 -3.99 5.48 -0.74
CA SER A 244 -3.58 6.83 -0.32
C SER A 244 -3.13 6.86 1.14
N ILE A 245 -3.86 6.21 2.05
CA ILE A 245 -3.48 6.12 3.46
C ILE A 245 -2.18 5.32 3.63
N ALA A 246 -2.05 4.19 2.96
CA ALA A 246 -0.82 3.38 2.98
C ALA A 246 0.39 4.18 2.44
N ALA A 247 0.21 4.92 1.35
CA ALA A 247 1.25 5.78 0.78
C ALA A 247 1.69 6.88 1.75
N VAL A 248 0.77 7.48 2.51
CA VAL A 248 1.11 8.46 3.57
C VAL A 248 1.96 7.81 4.67
N HIS A 249 1.66 6.58 5.09
CA HIS A 249 2.47 5.86 6.08
C HIS A 249 3.88 5.57 5.56
N LEU A 250 4.00 5.10 4.31
CA LEU A 250 5.30 4.86 3.66
C LEU A 250 6.09 6.17 3.50
N SER A 251 5.43 7.27 3.10
CA SER A 251 6.03 8.59 2.96
C SER A 251 6.60 9.12 4.27
N ARG A 252 5.89 8.95 5.38
CA ARG A 252 6.37 9.35 6.71
C ARG A 252 7.65 8.61 7.10
N PHE A 253 7.70 7.30 6.88
CA PHE A 253 8.90 6.53 7.18
C PHE A 253 10.04 6.85 6.21
N ALA A 254 9.74 7.06 4.94
CA ALA A 254 10.73 7.49 3.95
C ALA A 254 11.37 8.85 4.35
N GLU A 255 10.55 9.80 4.86
CA GLU A 255 11.06 11.08 5.38
C GLU A 255 12.00 10.88 6.57
N GLU A 256 11.65 10.00 7.52
CA GLU A 256 12.53 9.69 8.64
C GLU A 256 13.86 9.06 8.17
N ILE A 257 13.83 8.18 7.17
CA ILE A 257 15.05 7.61 6.59
C ILE A 257 15.91 8.70 5.95
N VAL A 258 15.32 9.67 5.22
CA VAL A 258 16.04 10.81 4.65
C VAL A 258 16.73 11.63 5.75
N ILE A 259 15.99 11.96 6.81
CA ILE A 259 16.53 12.70 7.96
C ILE A 259 17.65 11.91 8.62
N TRP A 260 17.44 10.62 8.92
CA TRP A 260 18.40 9.77 9.61
C TRP A 260 19.69 9.51 8.80
N CYS A 261 19.59 9.44 7.47
CA CYS A 261 20.75 9.30 6.59
C CYS A 261 21.55 10.61 6.40
N SER A 262 20.95 11.76 6.75
CA SER A 262 21.62 13.05 6.58
C SER A 262 22.83 13.17 7.51
N PRO A 263 23.90 13.89 7.11
CA PRO A 263 25.05 14.17 7.98
C PRO A 263 24.68 14.89 9.29
N LEU A 264 23.55 15.61 9.31
CA LEU A 264 23.04 16.31 10.49
C LEU A 264 22.57 15.33 11.58
N ALA A 265 21.90 14.24 11.20
CA ALA A 265 21.47 13.21 12.13
C ALA A 265 22.43 12.01 12.14
N GLY A 266 22.66 11.37 11.01
CA GLY A 266 23.60 10.24 10.84
C GLY A 266 23.25 9.03 11.70
N LEU A 267 21.95 8.81 11.90
CA LEU A 267 21.47 7.73 12.78
C LEU A 267 21.40 6.39 12.05
N VAL A 268 21.28 6.41 10.71
CA VAL A 268 21.13 5.22 9.87
C VAL A 268 21.96 5.39 8.59
N ALA A 269 22.49 4.32 8.06
CA ALA A 269 23.11 4.24 6.75
C ALA A 269 22.36 3.26 5.86
N LEU A 270 22.20 3.60 4.58
CA LEU A 270 21.78 2.71 3.50
C LEU A 270 22.99 2.32 2.67
N SER A 271 22.98 1.11 2.09
CA SER A 271 24.01 0.68 1.15
C SER A 271 23.84 1.33 -0.23
N ASP A 272 24.81 1.09 -1.13
CA ASP A 272 24.78 1.54 -2.52
C ASP A 272 23.56 1.03 -3.31
N LYS A 273 22.88 -0.01 -2.82
CA LYS A 273 21.68 -0.58 -3.46
C LYS A 273 20.47 0.37 -3.44
N PHE A 274 20.42 1.29 -2.47
CA PHE A 274 19.29 2.20 -2.25
C PHE A 274 19.70 3.68 -2.22
N THR A 275 20.95 3.95 -2.64
CA THR A 275 21.50 5.31 -2.71
C THR A 275 22.05 5.56 -4.10
N THR A 276 22.17 6.84 -4.49
CA THR A 276 22.88 7.23 -5.70
C THR A 276 24.04 8.17 -5.37
N GLY A 277 25.01 8.22 -6.28
CA GLY A 277 26.14 9.16 -6.19
C GLY A 277 25.84 10.51 -6.85
N SER A 278 26.86 11.33 -6.93
CA SER A 278 26.85 12.60 -7.67
C SER A 278 27.88 12.53 -8.79
N SER A 279 27.54 13.06 -9.96
CA SER A 279 28.45 13.15 -11.10
C SER A 279 29.63 14.09 -10.87
N ILE A 280 29.54 15.01 -9.89
CA ILE A 280 30.56 16.02 -9.60
C ILE A 280 31.15 15.90 -8.18
N MET A 281 30.41 15.26 -7.25
CA MET A 281 30.84 15.13 -5.83
C MET A 281 31.04 13.64 -5.49
N PRO A 282 32.26 13.08 -5.57
CA PRO A 282 32.49 11.65 -5.42
C PRO A 282 32.11 11.09 -4.05
N GLN A 283 32.10 11.92 -3.01
CA GLN A 283 31.78 11.54 -1.64
C GLN A 283 30.26 11.54 -1.34
N LYS A 284 29.44 12.11 -2.24
CA LYS A 284 28.01 12.32 -1.99
C LYS A 284 27.21 11.02 -2.21
N ARG A 285 26.36 10.70 -1.24
CA ARG A 285 25.41 9.59 -1.30
C ARG A 285 24.03 10.12 -0.97
N ASN A 286 23.10 9.94 -1.89
CA ASN A 286 21.73 10.45 -1.77
C ASN A 286 20.78 9.28 -1.44
N PRO A 287 19.84 9.42 -0.51
CA PRO A 287 18.84 8.40 -0.22
C PRO A 287 17.66 8.44 -1.22
N ASP A 288 17.96 8.40 -2.54
CA ASP A 288 16.99 8.65 -3.61
C ASP A 288 15.80 7.69 -3.57
N ALA A 289 16.02 6.44 -3.15
CA ALA A 289 14.93 5.48 -3.02
C ALA A 289 13.86 5.96 -2.03
N ALA A 290 14.27 6.51 -0.88
CA ALA A 290 13.36 7.08 0.11
C ALA A 290 12.67 8.35 -0.41
N GLU A 291 13.43 9.25 -1.07
CA GLU A 291 12.86 10.46 -1.66
C GLU A 291 11.80 10.16 -2.72
N LEU A 292 12.05 9.15 -3.57
CA LEU A 292 11.09 8.73 -4.60
C LEU A 292 9.83 8.06 -4.01
N VAL A 293 9.94 7.30 -2.92
CA VAL A 293 8.78 6.79 -2.20
C VAL A 293 7.92 7.94 -1.68
N ARG A 294 8.54 8.93 -1.04
CA ARG A 294 7.88 10.15 -0.58
C ARG A 294 7.16 10.88 -1.72
N ALA A 295 7.81 11.07 -2.86
CA ALA A 295 7.26 11.76 -4.02
C ALA A 295 6.08 11.04 -4.67
N LYS A 296 6.12 9.68 -4.76
CA LYS A 296 5.05 8.87 -5.39
C LYS A 296 3.70 8.98 -4.67
N THR A 297 3.68 9.38 -3.41
CA THR A 297 2.44 9.61 -2.65
C THR A 297 1.51 10.62 -3.32
N GLY A 298 2.06 11.66 -3.94
CA GLY A 298 1.27 12.66 -4.68
C GLY A 298 0.51 12.07 -5.86
N ARG A 299 1.14 11.15 -6.62
CA ARG A 299 0.52 10.44 -7.73
C ARG A 299 -0.67 9.59 -7.27
N ILE A 300 -0.50 8.85 -6.17
CA ILE A 300 -1.54 7.96 -5.63
C ILE A 300 -2.75 8.75 -5.12
N ILE A 301 -2.51 9.83 -4.38
CA ILE A 301 -3.59 10.72 -3.90
C ILE A 301 -4.28 11.42 -5.07
N GLY A 302 -3.52 11.86 -6.08
CA GLY A 302 -4.06 12.51 -7.28
C GLY A 302 -5.02 11.58 -8.05
N ALA A 303 -4.72 10.29 -8.16
CA ALA A 303 -5.60 9.32 -8.80
C ALA A 303 -6.96 9.17 -8.08
N LEU A 304 -6.96 9.12 -6.74
CA LEU A 304 -8.20 9.13 -5.95
C LEU A 304 -9.03 10.38 -6.23
N GLN A 305 -8.40 11.55 -6.17
CA GLN A 305 -9.09 12.82 -6.40
C GLN A 305 -9.63 12.91 -7.84
N GLY A 306 -8.83 12.49 -8.83
CA GLY A 306 -9.24 12.45 -10.23
C GLY A 306 -10.51 11.62 -10.42
N LEU A 307 -10.53 10.39 -9.90
CA LEU A 307 -11.68 9.51 -10.06
C LEU A 307 -12.93 10.01 -9.29
N LEU A 308 -12.78 10.60 -8.11
CA LEU A 308 -13.90 11.24 -7.40
C LEU A 308 -14.52 12.36 -8.25
N ILE A 309 -13.68 13.15 -8.95
CA ILE A 309 -14.13 14.23 -9.83
C ILE A 309 -14.84 13.66 -11.07
N VAL A 310 -14.31 12.59 -11.67
CA VAL A 310 -14.94 11.91 -12.80
C VAL A 310 -16.31 11.38 -12.42
N MET A 311 -16.44 10.67 -11.30
CA MET A 311 -17.68 10.02 -10.89
C MET A 311 -18.77 10.97 -10.39
N LYS A 312 -18.39 12.15 -9.83
CA LYS A 312 -19.38 13.10 -9.32
C LYS A 312 -20.34 13.56 -10.41
N GLY A 313 -21.63 13.43 -10.18
CA GLY A 313 -22.67 13.95 -11.08
C GLY A 313 -22.89 13.15 -12.36
N LEU A 314 -22.21 12.01 -12.56
CA LEU A 314 -22.53 11.10 -13.66
C LEU A 314 -23.90 10.45 -13.46
N PRO A 315 -24.75 10.35 -14.51
CA PRO A 315 -25.96 9.54 -14.45
C PRO A 315 -25.61 8.05 -14.28
N LEU A 316 -26.61 7.26 -13.86
CA LEU A 316 -26.47 5.81 -13.75
C LEU A 316 -26.15 5.14 -15.08
N ALA A 317 -25.79 3.88 -15.03
CA ALA A 317 -25.26 3.04 -16.09
C ALA A 317 -23.86 3.48 -16.52
N TYR A 318 -23.55 3.53 -17.81
CA TYR A 318 -22.22 3.83 -18.31
C TYR A 318 -22.22 5.16 -19.10
N GLN A 319 -21.26 5.99 -18.75
CA GLN A 319 -20.88 7.18 -19.53
C GLN A 319 -19.41 7.02 -19.96
N LYS A 320 -19.04 7.59 -21.11
CA LYS A 320 -17.67 7.45 -21.66
C LYS A 320 -16.60 8.04 -20.72
N ASP A 321 -16.97 8.99 -19.86
CA ASP A 321 -16.15 9.52 -18.76
C ASP A 321 -15.55 8.41 -17.89
N MET A 322 -16.24 7.29 -17.72
CA MET A 322 -15.76 6.13 -16.98
C MET A 322 -14.56 5.41 -17.61
N GLN A 323 -14.13 5.79 -18.80
CA GLN A 323 -12.88 5.29 -19.38
C GLN A 323 -11.67 5.75 -18.55
N GLU A 324 -11.79 6.94 -17.91
CA GLU A 324 -10.77 7.49 -17.01
C GLU A 324 -10.65 6.75 -15.67
N ASP A 325 -11.51 5.76 -15.38
CA ASP A 325 -11.50 5.00 -14.12
C ASP A 325 -10.28 4.07 -13.97
N LYS A 326 -9.66 3.66 -15.10
CA LYS A 326 -8.64 2.59 -15.12
C LYS A 326 -7.21 3.12 -15.11
N GLU A 327 -6.85 4.03 -16.01
CA GLU A 327 -5.47 4.44 -16.21
C GLU A 327 -4.84 4.99 -14.91
N GLY A 328 -5.49 5.99 -14.29
CA GLY A 328 -5.02 6.56 -13.05
C GLY A 328 -4.97 5.57 -11.89
N ALA A 329 -5.96 4.65 -11.81
CA ALA A 329 -5.99 3.63 -10.78
C ALA A 329 -4.87 2.59 -10.95
N MET A 330 -4.64 2.11 -12.18
CA MET A 330 -3.59 1.16 -12.49
C MET A 330 -2.21 1.73 -12.21
N ASP A 331 -1.95 2.97 -12.63
CA ASP A 331 -0.70 3.68 -12.36
C ASP A 331 -0.48 3.90 -10.85
N ALA A 332 -1.50 4.31 -10.12
CA ALA A 332 -1.41 4.53 -8.67
C ALA A 332 -1.10 3.25 -7.90
N LEU A 333 -1.77 2.13 -8.23
CA LEU A 333 -1.56 0.85 -7.55
C LEU A 333 -0.21 0.22 -7.91
N ALA A 334 0.26 0.40 -9.15
CA ALA A 334 1.62 0.03 -9.54
C ALA A 334 2.67 0.87 -8.79
N ALA A 335 2.46 2.19 -8.67
CA ALA A 335 3.34 3.07 -7.90
C ALA A 335 3.38 2.70 -6.41
N LEU A 336 2.23 2.32 -5.81
CA LEU A 336 2.18 1.84 -4.43
C LEU A 336 2.96 0.53 -4.27
N SER A 337 2.74 -0.44 -5.16
CA SER A 337 3.45 -1.73 -5.10
C SER A 337 4.97 -1.55 -5.17
N LEU A 338 5.44 -0.67 -6.07
CA LEU A 338 6.85 -0.33 -6.18
C LEU A 338 7.37 0.36 -4.90
N ALA A 339 6.60 1.28 -4.32
CA ALA A 339 6.97 1.95 -3.08
C ALA A 339 7.09 0.97 -1.90
N ILE A 340 6.15 0.01 -1.77
CA ILE A 340 6.21 -1.03 -0.73
C ILE A 340 7.46 -1.89 -0.92
N ALA A 341 7.77 -2.31 -2.14
CA ALA A 341 8.96 -3.12 -2.45
C ALA A 341 10.26 -2.36 -2.10
N ALA A 342 10.36 -1.08 -2.48
CA ALA A 342 11.51 -0.24 -2.15
C ALA A 342 11.68 -0.07 -0.64
N MET A 343 10.59 0.21 0.10
CA MET A 343 10.62 0.32 1.55
C MET A 343 11.00 -0.99 2.23
N THR A 344 10.49 -2.11 1.74
CA THR A 344 10.87 -3.45 2.24
C THR A 344 12.37 -3.69 2.09
N GLY A 345 12.91 -3.37 0.93
CA GLY A 345 14.34 -3.48 0.66
C GLY A 345 15.17 -2.55 1.55
N MET A 346 14.80 -1.28 1.67
CA MET A 346 15.51 -0.32 2.53
C MET A 346 15.47 -0.74 4.00
N VAL A 347 14.36 -1.24 4.52
CA VAL A 347 14.26 -1.77 5.89
C VAL A 347 15.23 -2.93 6.11
N GLY A 348 15.33 -3.86 5.16
CA GLY A 348 16.28 -4.96 5.23
C GLY A 348 17.75 -4.48 5.21
N ASP A 349 18.02 -3.49 4.38
CA ASP A 349 19.37 -2.98 4.09
C ASP A 349 19.91 -2.02 5.16
N MET A 350 19.06 -1.16 5.75
CA MET A 350 19.49 -0.10 6.65
C MET A 350 20.27 -0.62 7.86
N VAL A 351 21.37 0.08 8.18
CA VAL A 351 22.23 -0.18 9.33
C VAL A 351 22.16 1.00 10.30
N PRO A 352 21.61 0.82 11.52
CA PRO A 352 21.61 1.87 12.53
C PRO A 352 22.99 2.07 13.15
N ASP A 353 23.41 3.31 13.33
CA ASP A 353 24.57 3.68 14.13
C ASP A 353 24.17 3.76 15.62
N ALA A 354 24.30 2.64 16.32
CA ALA A 354 23.91 2.55 17.72
C ALA A 354 24.68 3.51 18.64
N ALA A 355 25.94 3.79 18.33
CA ALA A 355 26.76 4.71 19.13
C ALA A 355 26.29 6.15 18.97
N ARG A 356 26.01 6.56 17.72
CA ARG A 356 25.50 7.90 17.42
C ARG A 356 24.08 8.11 17.90
N MET A 357 23.21 7.09 17.77
CA MET A 357 21.86 7.09 18.34
C MET A 357 21.91 7.30 19.86
N ARG A 358 22.80 6.54 20.54
CA ARG A 358 22.97 6.63 21.98
C ARG A 358 23.45 8.02 22.40
N LYS A 359 24.51 8.53 21.75
CA LYS A 359 25.03 9.87 22.01
C LYS A 359 23.96 10.94 21.83
N ALA A 360 23.18 10.88 20.77
CA ALA A 360 22.08 11.83 20.50
C ALA A 360 20.97 11.76 21.58
N ALA A 361 20.74 10.59 22.17
CA ALA A 361 19.81 10.46 23.29
C ALA A 361 20.37 11.08 24.59
N ASP A 362 21.65 10.91 24.87
CA ASP A 362 22.29 11.44 26.06
C ASP A 362 22.47 12.98 25.97
N ASP A 363 22.92 13.51 24.81
CA ASP A 363 23.15 14.94 24.58
C ASP A 363 21.86 15.79 24.69
N GLY A 364 20.69 15.23 24.48
CA GLY A 364 19.40 15.95 24.47
C GLY A 364 18.69 16.02 25.82
N TYR A 365 19.32 15.71 26.93
CA TYR A 365 18.69 15.64 28.26
C TYR A 365 17.43 14.75 28.30
N SER A 366 17.38 13.73 27.48
CA SER A 366 16.18 12.89 27.24
C SER A 366 15.67 12.18 28.51
N THR A 367 16.50 12.07 29.56
CA THR A 367 16.18 11.46 30.86
C THR A 367 15.66 12.46 31.90
N ALA A 368 15.43 13.73 31.51
CA ALA A 368 14.89 14.72 32.43
C ALA A 368 13.53 14.32 33.06
N THR A 369 12.68 13.64 32.26
CA THR A 369 11.41 13.11 32.78
C THR A 369 11.65 12.02 33.82
N ASP A 370 12.65 11.15 33.62
CA ASP A 370 13.00 10.12 34.60
C ASP A 370 13.49 10.72 35.92
N LEU A 371 14.20 11.86 35.84
CA LEU A 371 14.57 12.62 37.03
C LEU A 371 13.33 13.14 37.77
N ALA A 372 12.39 13.76 37.08
CA ALA A 372 11.14 14.25 37.67
C ALA A 372 10.35 13.10 38.32
N ASP A 373 10.21 11.97 37.64
CA ASP A 373 9.53 10.77 38.15
C ASP A 373 10.24 10.22 39.39
N TRP A 374 11.58 10.22 39.42
CA TRP A 374 12.36 9.81 40.60
C TRP A 374 12.12 10.75 41.77
N LEU A 375 12.10 12.06 41.57
CA LEU A 375 11.82 13.05 42.63
C LEU A 375 10.41 12.84 43.20
N VAL A 376 9.42 12.53 42.36
CA VAL A 376 8.05 12.21 42.84
C VAL A 376 8.05 10.91 43.67
N THR A 377 8.67 9.86 43.15
CA THR A 377 8.58 8.53 43.76
C THR A 377 9.47 8.37 45.01
N ALA A 378 10.70 8.87 44.96
CA ALA A 378 11.68 8.74 46.04
C ALA A 378 11.54 9.82 47.12
N LEU A 379 11.33 11.09 46.70
CA LEU A 379 11.25 12.21 47.66
C LEU A 379 9.82 12.64 47.98
N LYS A 380 8.81 12.01 47.35
CA LYS A 380 7.37 12.31 47.53
C LYS A 380 7.01 13.75 47.18
N LEU A 381 7.74 14.36 46.23
CA LEU A 381 7.42 15.70 45.76
C LEU A 381 6.14 15.69 44.89
N PRO A 382 5.30 16.72 44.99
CA PRO A 382 4.27 16.95 43.99
C PRO A 382 4.91 17.07 42.59
N PHE A 383 4.26 16.55 41.56
CA PHE A 383 4.84 16.52 40.19
C PHE A 383 5.29 17.90 39.70
N ARG A 384 4.51 18.97 39.95
CA ARG A 384 4.88 20.32 39.57
C ARG A 384 6.18 20.80 40.23
N GLU A 385 6.37 20.50 41.49
CA GLU A 385 7.58 20.82 42.22
C GLU A 385 8.77 20.02 41.69
N ALA A 386 8.60 18.71 41.51
CA ALA A 386 9.59 17.84 40.87
C ALA A 386 10.00 18.37 39.47
N HIS A 387 9.04 18.82 38.66
CA HIS A 387 9.30 19.44 37.37
C HIS A 387 10.14 20.72 37.47
N HIS A 388 9.85 21.59 38.43
CA HIS A 388 10.64 22.83 38.66
C HIS A 388 12.06 22.51 39.13
N VAL A 389 12.23 21.54 40.03
CA VAL A 389 13.55 21.08 40.47
C VAL A 389 14.33 20.50 39.30
N THR A 390 13.70 19.63 38.46
CA THR A 390 14.29 19.06 37.27
C THR A 390 14.71 20.16 36.27
N GLY A 391 13.86 21.17 36.06
CA GLY A 391 14.19 22.29 35.16
C GLY A 391 15.44 23.06 35.62
N ARG A 392 15.61 23.29 36.90
CA ARG A 392 16.83 23.94 37.46
C ARG A 392 18.07 23.07 37.26
N ILE A 393 17.95 21.74 37.44
CA ILE A 393 19.05 20.79 37.24
C ILE A 393 19.46 20.75 35.76
N VAL A 394 18.48 20.70 34.83
CA VAL A 394 18.75 20.77 33.36
C VAL A 394 19.42 22.08 33.01
N ALA A 395 18.96 23.22 33.53
CA ALA A 395 19.57 24.52 33.27
C ALA A 395 21.03 24.55 33.75
N ARG A 396 21.34 23.99 34.93
CA ARG A 396 22.72 23.87 35.45
C ARG A 396 23.55 22.97 34.53
N ALA A 397 23.06 21.76 34.22
CA ALA A 397 23.76 20.83 33.32
C ALA A 397 24.08 21.46 31.96
N SER A 398 23.12 22.23 31.41
CA SER A 398 23.29 22.96 30.15
C SER A 398 24.35 24.05 30.24
N ALA A 399 24.37 24.82 31.32
CA ALA A 399 25.39 25.87 31.55
C ALA A 399 26.81 25.27 31.66
N ASP A 400 26.92 24.13 32.33
CA ASP A 400 28.17 23.42 32.56
C ASP A 400 28.55 22.50 31.35
N LYS A 401 27.71 22.44 30.28
CA LYS A 401 27.87 21.59 29.10
C LYS A 401 28.04 20.11 29.44
N MET A 402 27.30 19.62 30.41
CA MET A 402 27.36 18.25 30.92
C MET A 402 26.08 17.48 30.59
N ALA A 403 26.17 16.16 30.36
CA ALA A 403 25.00 15.30 30.34
C ALA A 403 24.41 15.13 31.75
N LEU A 404 23.10 14.85 31.89
CA LEU A 404 22.45 14.74 33.19
C LEU A 404 23.08 13.66 34.08
N HIS A 405 23.53 12.57 33.50
CA HIS A 405 24.15 11.47 34.26
C HIS A 405 25.57 11.81 34.78
N ASP A 406 26.22 12.84 34.23
CA ASP A 406 27.53 13.30 34.64
C ASP A 406 27.49 14.41 35.69
N VAL A 407 26.29 14.95 35.99
CA VAL A 407 26.17 16.02 37.01
C VAL A 407 26.54 15.46 38.41
N PRO A 408 27.53 16.06 39.10
CA PRO A 408 27.95 15.59 40.40
C PRO A 408 26.83 15.64 41.43
N LEU A 409 26.80 14.67 42.35
CA LEU A 409 25.76 14.59 43.39
C LEU A 409 25.67 15.88 44.22
N ASP A 410 26.80 16.49 44.54
CA ASP A 410 26.82 17.73 45.33
C ASP A 410 26.18 18.90 44.58
N ALA A 411 26.39 19.01 43.24
CA ALA A 411 25.71 20.01 42.42
C ALA A 411 24.19 19.75 42.34
N LEU A 412 23.75 18.50 42.34
CA LEU A 412 22.33 18.15 42.41
C LEU A 412 21.74 18.55 43.78
N ARG A 413 22.50 18.36 44.88
CA ARG A 413 22.09 18.70 46.24
C ARG A 413 22.05 20.20 46.51
N GLU A 414 22.83 21.00 45.82
CA GLU A 414 22.71 22.47 45.84
C GLU A 414 21.30 22.92 45.44
N ILE A 415 20.66 22.17 44.55
CA ILE A 415 19.32 22.49 44.05
C ILE A 415 18.22 21.84 44.86
N GLU A 416 18.41 20.56 45.28
CA GLU A 416 17.50 19.81 46.14
C GLU A 416 18.30 18.94 47.11
N PRO A 417 18.46 19.37 48.37
CA PRO A 417 19.34 18.73 49.34
C PRO A 417 19.00 17.26 49.67
N ARG A 418 17.75 16.84 49.44
CA ARG A 418 17.27 15.47 49.71
C ARG A 418 17.70 14.47 48.64
N ILE A 419 18.30 14.89 47.54
CA ILE A 419 18.75 14.00 46.48
C ILE A 419 19.83 13.06 46.98
N THR A 420 19.64 11.77 46.73
CA THR A 420 20.61 10.71 47.06
C THR A 420 21.33 10.22 45.82
N LYS A 421 22.44 9.46 46.03
CA LYS A 421 23.22 8.88 44.91
C LYS A 421 22.40 7.94 44.00
N ASP A 422 21.24 7.46 44.48
CA ASP A 422 20.38 6.59 43.68
C ASP A 422 19.77 7.26 42.46
N VAL A 423 19.74 8.59 42.41
CA VAL A 423 19.28 9.38 41.26
C VAL A 423 20.06 9.03 39.99
N HIS A 424 21.37 8.78 40.10
CA HIS A 424 22.19 8.43 38.92
C HIS A 424 21.77 7.11 38.26
N LYS A 425 21.03 6.22 38.97
CA LYS A 425 20.51 4.99 38.37
C LYS A 425 19.45 5.24 37.30
N VAL A 426 18.75 6.36 37.37
CA VAL A 426 17.66 6.71 36.43
C VAL A 426 18.09 7.71 35.34
N LEU A 427 19.27 8.35 35.48
CA LEU A 427 19.71 9.42 34.57
C LEU A 427 20.37 8.93 33.28
N ASN A 428 20.44 7.63 33.04
CA ASN A 428 20.98 7.08 31.79
C ASN A 428 19.87 6.53 30.90
N ALA A 429 20.06 6.66 29.60
CA ALA A 429 19.04 6.29 28.63
C ALA A 429 18.70 4.78 28.61
N ASP A 430 19.61 3.88 29.01
CA ASP A 430 19.31 2.44 29.13
C ASP A 430 18.33 2.16 30.28
N SER A 431 18.53 2.80 31.41
CA SER A 431 17.61 2.66 32.53
C SER A 431 16.25 3.25 32.22
N SER A 432 16.22 4.40 31.51
CA SER A 432 15.00 5.03 31.05
C SER A 432 14.19 4.06 30.17
N VAL A 433 14.73 3.55 29.06
CA VAL A 433 13.98 2.64 28.18
C VAL A 433 13.57 1.34 28.90
N LYS A 434 14.41 0.80 29.79
CA LYS A 434 14.07 -0.41 30.56
C LYS A 434 12.92 -0.20 31.52
N SER A 435 12.76 1.02 32.06
CA SER A 435 11.70 1.37 33.02
C SER A 435 10.32 1.45 32.38
N ARG A 436 10.20 1.70 31.07
CA ARG A 436 8.94 1.92 30.33
C ARG A 436 8.19 0.60 30.06
N MET A 437 7.80 -0.08 31.13
CA MET A 437 7.17 -1.42 31.13
C MET A 437 5.65 -1.40 30.90
N SER A 438 5.01 -0.23 30.90
CA SER A 438 3.58 -0.10 30.57
C SER A 438 3.24 -0.77 29.24
N TYR A 439 1.98 -1.18 29.07
CA TYR A 439 1.53 -1.78 27.81
C TYR A 439 1.79 -0.82 26.63
N GLY A 440 2.46 -1.31 25.59
CA GLY A 440 2.88 -0.48 24.47
C GLY A 440 4.13 0.37 24.71
N GLY A 441 4.74 0.31 25.90
CA GLY A 441 5.96 1.06 26.22
C GLY A 441 7.22 0.47 25.57
N THR A 442 8.28 1.31 25.50
CA THR A 442 9.51 1.03 24.73
C THR A 442 10.47 0.03 25.39
N ALA A 443 10.15 -0.51 26.59
CA ALA A 443 11.06 -1.46 27.25
C ALA A 443 11.47 -2.62 26.32
N PRO A 444 12.74 -2.98 26.24
CA PRO A 444 13.23 -4.04 25.33
C PRO A 444 12.47 -5.36 25.44
N LYS A 445 11.96 -5.68 26.65
CA LYS A 445 11.11 -6.87 26.87
C LYS A 445 9.78 -6.77 26.11
N ASN A 446 9.13 -5.59 26.14
CA ASN A 446 7.90 -5.33 25.40
C ASN A 446 8.14 -5.41 23.89
N VAL A 447 9.21 -4.77 23.41
CA VAL A 447 9.59 -4.75 21.99
C VAL A 447 9.81 -6.16 21.47
N ARG A 448 10.59 -7.01 22.18
CA ARG A 448 10.80 -8.41 21.79
C ARG A 448 9.50 -9.20 21.77
N ARG A 449 8.63 -9.00 22.76
CA ARG A 449 7.33 -9.68 22.82
C ARG A 449 6.46 -9.32 21.61
N GLU A 450 6.31 -8.05 21.30
CA GLU A 450 5.46 -7.59 20.18
C GLU A 450 6.07 -7.96 18.82
N ALA A 451 7.38 -7.83 18.64
CA ALA A 451 8.04 -8.27 17.42
C ALA A 451 7.84 -9.78 17.16
N ASN A 452 8.05 -10.62 18.17
CA ASN A 452 7.81 -12.06 18.04
C ASN A 452 6.33 -12.41 17.78
N LYS A 453 5.40 -11.68 18.40
CA LYS A 453 3.96 -11.84 18.15
C LYS A 453 3.64 -11.58 16.66
N TRP A 454 4.13 -10.46 16.12
CA TRP A 454 3.93 -10.13 14.71
C TRP A 454 4.58 -11.14 13.77
N LEU A 455 5.80 -11.57 14.03
CA LEU A 455 6.46 -12.61 13.24
C LEU A 455 5.65 -13.91 13.23
N LYS A 456 5.10 -14.32 14.39
CA LYS A 456 4.23 -15.50 14.48
C LYS A 456 2.93 -15.33 13.69
N VAL A 457 2.30 -14.14 13.71
CA VAL A 457 1.10 -13.85 12.93
C VAL A 457 1.39 -13.92 11.43
N LEU A 458 2.53 -13.35 11.01
CA LEU A 458 2.92 -13.25 9.60
C LEU A 458 3.46 -14.57 9.01
N THR A 459 3.80 -15.57 9.86
CA THR A 459 4.23 -16.90 9.42
C THR A 459 3.09 -17.90 9.33
N ARG A 460 1.94 -17.64 9.96
CA ARG A 460 0.77 -18.52 9.80
C ARG A 460 0.30 -18.45 8.34
N LYS A 461 0.32 -19.61 7.66
CA LYS A 461 -0.36 -19.74 6.36
C LYS A 461 -1.82 -19.32 6.56
N ARG A 462 -2.37 -18.59 5.63
CA ARG A 462 -3.82 -18.38 5.54
C ARG A 462 -4.45 -19.75 5.23
N ASP A 463 -5.22 -20.27 6.16
CA ASP A 463 -6.14 -21.38 5.90
C ASP A 463 -7.30 -20.88 5.05
#